data_7c6d6abc460355cb58d9fcb1b6c2bc73
#
_entry.id   7c6d6abc460355cb58d9fcb1b6c2bc73
#
_cell.length_a   1.000
_cell.length_b   1.000
_cell.length_c   1.000
_cell.angle_alpha   90.00
_cell.angle_beta   90.00
_cell.angle_gamma   90.00
#
_symmetry.space_group_name_H-M   'P 1'
#
loop_
_entity.id
_entity.type
_entity.pdbx_description
1 polymer ?
#
loop_
_entity_poly.entity_id
_entity_poly.type
_entity_poly.pdbx_seq_one_letter_code
_entity_poly.pdbx_strand_id
1 'polypeptide(L)'
;MFKNIQKYLLINHPLLWNLKIVPVSAFLILFNIIFILLGYLNGAIDFTETDNDYSRNDNDDIIIFFSVMISILIAIVWLVYYLKNNALKSYYPKNNFSLFKEWLLILVVCFLNSSLIMAYMYGKDLKVRSYYTESEAKKRCEILSQGSFFVSGSYSYHYNGDNYESDAMVEAVPYADSAPAVVDSATIKDHFFYRGRKYSNFSLLDKNINSYSFFGYNEDSLRKIKIKDWLFYNKKDSVKSLFKNYLAIVKEHKLKANIDEEKWTELVYDYPKFEKYKNIGAEEFEVSYDYENEIRRNQIDTSEQYVKKVKDTYYLYNKYYVPENSLKHSYETISNSWTKPSVSIDTILLLLYIAIGFSLVLFSFRVTSGRNFLIAIVTLGVVNILIGILTAIISSEYFYLAALLLLTIILFVYLILVIHRKKGKGISGITLNATIWLLPSFGPIVYAIVLELAKSTTNYYEIIDIGLRNDKFPFISFLKDYAYELLWFNVLFIFLMMLFFSRKIKQWRGIAEN
;
A
#
# COMPACT_ATOMS: atom_id res chain seq x y z
N MET A 1 -32.37 7.20 30.42
CA MET A 1 -31.70 6.02 29.87
C MET A 1 -30.22 5.93 30.27
N PHE A 2 -29.36 6.90 30.00
CA PHE A 2 -27.91 6.87 30.32
C PHE A 2 -27.59 6.70 31.82
N LYS A 3 -28.33 7.32 32.75
CA LYS A 3 -28.11 7.15 34.20
C LYS A 3 -28.28 5.70 34.65
N ASN A 4 -29.28 4.99 34.09
CA ASN A 4 -29.52 3.59 34.44
C ASN A 4 -28.44 2.67 33.90
N ILE A 5 -27.94 2.93 32.67
CA ILE A 5 -26.82 2.19 32.10
C ILE A 5 -25.54 2.41 32.89
N GLN A 6 -25.27 3.65 33.30
CA GLN A 6 -24.10 3.97 34.11
C GLN A 6 -24.17 3.30 35.50
N LYS A 7 -25.35 3.29 36.13
CA LYS A 7 -25.56 2.60 37.41
C LYS A 7 -25.40 1.10 37.29
N TYR A 8 -25.94 0.50 36.22
CA TYR A 8 -25.77 -0.92 35.92
C TYR A 8 -24.31 -1.30 35.72
N LEU A 9 -23.57 -0.52 34.89
CA LEU A 9 -22.15 -0.76 34.65
C LEU A 9 -21.31 -0.60 35.92
N LEU A 10 -21.60 0.41 36.76
CA LEU A 10 -20.88 0.62 38.01
C LEU A 10 -21.04 -0.57 38.95
N ILE A 11 -22.26 -1.12 39.06
CA ILE A 11 -22.58 -2.22 39.98
C ILE A 11 -22.03 -3.55 39.45
N ASN A 12 -22.26 -3.88 38.17
CA ASN A 12 -21.99 -5.18 37.62
C ASN A 12 -20.63 -5.28 36.92
N HIS A 13 -20.14 -4.18 36.34
CA HIS A 13 -18.91 -4.12 35.54
C HIS A 13 -18.07 -2.88 35.85
N PRO A 14 -17.54 -2.74 37.09
CA PRO A 14 -16.85 -1.53 37.53
C PRO A 14 -15.62 -1.18 36.69
N LEU A 15 -14.90 -2.14 36.13
CA LEU A 15 -13.77 -1.89 35.23
C LEU A 15 -14.22 -1.24 33.92
N LEU A 16 -15.28 -1.71 33.29
CA LEU A 16 -15.84 -1.13 32.07
C LEU A 16 -16.36 0.31 32.34
N TRP A 17 -16.98 0.52 33.49
CA TRP A 17 -17.43 1.84 33.90
C TRP A 17 -16.26 2.83 34.10
N ASN A 18 -15.18 2.36 34.76
CA ASN A 18 -14.01 3.20 35.04
C ASN A 18 -13.26 3.60 33.75
N LEU A 19 -13.03 2.66 32.88
CA LEU A 19 -12.38 2.89 31.59
C LEU A 19 -13.24 3.67 30.58
N LYS A 20 -14.52 3.91 30.90
CA LYS A 20 -15.48 4.55 29.98
C LYS A 20 -15.59 3.87 28.62
N ILE A 21 -15.27 2.58 28.54
CA ILE A 21 -15.21 1.82 27.30
C ILE A 21 -16.51 1.88 26.52
N VAL A 22 -17.65 1.63 27.20
CA VAL A 22 -18.96 1.57 26.53
C VAL A 22 -19.32 2.88 25.80
N PRO A 23 -19.29 4.07 26.46
CA PRO A 23 -19.60 5.31 25.74
C PRO A 23 -18.57 5.67 24.68
N VAL A 24 -17.27 5.44 24.94
CA VAL A 24 -16.21 5.77 23.98
C VAL A 24 -16.26 4.83 22.76
N SER A 25 -16.45 3.53 22.95
CA SER A 25 -16.60 2.59 21.82
C SER A 25 -17.83 2.90 20.99
N ALA A 26 -18.98 3.22 21.63
CA ALA A 26 -20.19 3.59 20.89
C ALA A 26 -19.97 4.86 20.04
N PHE A 27 -19.26 5.85 20.60
CA PHE A 27 -18.91 7.08 19.91
C PHE A 27 -17.95 6.81 18.74
N LEU A 28 -16.91 6.00 18.95
CA LEU A 28 -15.95 5.62 17.92
C LEU A 28 -16.60 4.80 16.79
N ILE A 29 -17.51 3.89 17.11
CA ILE A 29 -18.27 3.14 16.10
C ILE A 29 -19.11 4.11 15.26
N LEU A 30 -19.78 5.07 15.88
CA LEU A 30 -20.53 6.11 15.15
C LEU A 30 -19.61 6.90 14.21
N PHE A 31 -18.44 7.32 14.68
CA PHE A 31 -17.47 8.02 13.82
C PHE A 31 -16.96 7.14 12.68
N ASN A 32 -16.65 5.86 12.91
CA ASN A 32 -16.28 4.95 11.83
C ASN A 32 -17.40 4.86 10.77
N ILE A 33 -18.67 4.79 11.17
CA ILE A 33 -19.80 4.81 10.21
C ILE A 33 -19.84 6.14 9.44
N ILE A 34 -19.63 7.27 10.11
CA ILE A 34 -19.56 8.58 9.44
C ILE A 34 -18.42 8.62 8.43
N PHE A 35 -17.23 8.11 8.78
CA PHE A 35 -16.08 8.06 7.86
C PHE A 35 -16.30 7.10 6.69
N ILE A 36 -17.01 5.97 6.88
CA ILE A 36 -17.45 5.12 5.76
C ILE A 36 -18.37 5.90 4.83
N LEU A 37 -19.34 6.64 5.35
CA LEU A 37 -20.24 7.45 4.54
C LEU A 37 -19.52 8.57 3.80
N LEU A 38 -18.58 9.26 4.46
CA LEU A 38 -17.73 10.28 3.82
C LEU A 38 -16.88 9.67 2.71
N GLY A 39 -16.28 8.49 2.94
CA GLY A 39 -15.53 7.76 1.92
C GLY A 39 -16.43 7.38 0.75
N TYR A 40 -17.63 6.89 1.01
CA TYR A 40 -18.59 6.54 -0.03
C TYR A 40 -19.01 7.74 -0.88
N LEU A 41 -19.21 8.91 -0.28
CA LEU A 41 -19.53 10.14 -1.01
C LEU A 41 -18.35 10.63 -1.86
N ASN A 42 -17.12 10.48 -1.37
CA ASN A 42 -15.90 10.92 -2.07
C ASN A 42 -15.34 9.88 -3.05
N GLY A 43 -15.82 8.65 -3.04
CA GLY A 43 -15.35 7.57 -3.90
C GLY A 43 -15.94 7.60 -5.32
N ALA A 44 -16.58 8.71 -5.74
CA ALA A 44 -17.08 8.84 -7.09
C ALA A 44 -15.90 8.92 -8.08
N ILE A 45 -15.98 8.10 -9.16
CA ILE A 45 -14.98 8.09 -10.23
C ILE A 45 -15.33 9.21 -11.21
N ASP A 46 -14.37 10.06 -11.51
CA ASP A 46 -14.43 10.97 -12.65
C ASP A 46 -13.81 10.28 -13.86
N PHE A 47 -14.67 9.82 -14.77
CA PHE A 47 -14.22 9.14 -15.99
C PHE A 47 -13.53 10.08 -17.01
N THR A 48 -13.47 11.38 -16.74
CA THR A 48 -12.76 12.34 -17.60
C THR A 48 -11.32 12.56 -17.14
N GLU A 49 -10.95 12.12 -15.94
CA GLU A 49 -9.62 12.28 -15.36
C GLU A 49 -8.61 11.38 -16.07
N THR A 50 -7.40 11.87 -16.27
CA THR A 50 -6.29 11.15 -16.88
C THR A 50 -5.11 11.03 -15.91
N ASP A 51 -4.23 10.04 -16.10
CA ASP A 51 -3.01 9.87 -15.28
C ASP A 51 -2.06 11.09 -15.31
N ASN A 52 -2.19 11.96 -16.30
CA ASN A 52 -1.38 13.17 -16.45
C ASN A 52 -1.86 14.33 -15.57
N ASP A 53 -3.06 14.25 -15.05
CA ASP A 53 -3.54 15.18 -14.05
C ASP A 53 -2.83 14.89 -12.71
N TYR A 54 -1.72 15.58 -12.47
CA TYR A 54 -1.03 15.66 -11.19
C TYR A 54 -1.90 16.28 -10.06
N SER A 55 -3.16 16.53 -10.32
CA SER A 55 -4.15 16.86 -9.30
C SER A 55 -4.45 15.61 -8.47
N ARG A 56 -3.44 15.24 -7.66
CA ARG A 56 -3.69 14.42 -6.47
C ARG A 56 -4.97 14.96 -5.85
N ASN A 57 -5.96 14.12 -5.66
CA ASN A 57 -7.21 14.54 -5.02
C ASN A 57 -6.87 15.18 -3.66
N ASP A 58 -6.61 16.49 -3.65
CA ASP A 58 -6.26 17.26 -2.44
C ASP A 58 -7.29 17.04 -1.32
N ASN A 59 -8.53 16.68 -1.70
CA ASN A 59 -9.60 16.33 -0.76
C ASN A 59 -9.29 15.09 0.08
N ASP A 60 -8.60 14.09 -0.46
CA ASP A 60 -8.25 12.87 0.30
C ASP A 60 -7.24 13.18 1.40
N ASP A 61 -6.19 13.94 1.09
CA ASP A 61 -5.17 14.33 2.05
C ASP A 61 -5.78 15.17 3.19
N ILE A 62 -6.73 16.05 2.85
CA ILE A 62 -7.48 16.85 3.83
C ILE A 62 -8.32 15.95 4.76
N ILE A 63 -9.05 14.98 4.23
CA ILE A 63 -9.89 14.09 5.03
C ILE A 63 -9.04 13.17 5.90
N ILE A 64 -7.93 12.65 5.37
CA ILE A 64 -6.95 11.87 6.14
C ILE A 64 -6.41 12.71 7.29
N PHE A 65 -6.02 13.96 7.05
CA PHE A 65 -5.57 14.88 8.09
C PHE A 65 -6.64 15.10 9.17
N PHE A 66 -7.89 15.37 8.77
CA PHE A 66 -8.99 15.53 9.74
C PHE A 66 -9.28 14.24 10.51
N SER A 67 -9.15 13.07 9.90
CA SER A 67 -9.34 11.78 10.59
C SER A 67 -8.31 11.61 11.72
N VAL A 68 -7.06 11.97 11.48
CA VAL A 68 -5.98 11.95 12.48
C VAL A 68 -6.26 12.96 13.59
N MET A 69 -6.65 14.19 13.24
CA MET A 69 -6.97 15.23 14.21
C MET A 69 -8.14 14.83 15.11
N ILE A 70 -9.20 14.27 14.55
CA ILE A 70 -10.37 13.77 15.30
C ILE A 70 -9.96 12.61 16.20
N SER A 71 -9.14 11.68 15.72
CA SER A 71 -8.61 10.57 16.53
C SER A 71 -7.83 11.08 17.74
N ILE A 72 -6.97 12.07 17.55
CA ILE A 72 -6.19 12.70 18.62
C ILE A 72 -7.12 13.39 19.63
N LEU A 73 -8.11 14.16 19.16
CA LEU A 73 -9.07 14.83 20.03
C LEU A 73 -9.88 13.84 20.87
N ILE A 74 -10.38 12.76 20.26
CA ILE A 74 -11.11 11.70 20.96
C ILE A 74 -10.21 11.05 22.01
N ALA A 75 -8.96 10.74 21.66
CA ALA A 75 -7.98 10.15 22.56
C ALA A 75 -7.70 11.07 23.76
N ILE A 76 -7.53 12.38 23.55
CA ILE A 76 -7.30 13.36 24.60
C ILE A 76 -8.53 13.45 25.54
N VAL A 77 -9.72 13.58 24.96
CA VAL A 77 -10.97 13.64 25.74
C VAL A 77 -11.15 12.37 26.57
N TRP A 78 -10.95 11.21 25.96
CA TRP A 78 -11.02 9.92 26.65
C TRP A 78 -9.98 9.83 27.77
N LEU A 79 -8.73 10.22 27.51
CA LEU A 79 -7.65 10.23 28.49
C LEU A 79 -7.98 11.13 29.69
N VAL A 80 -8.49 12.36 29.45
CA VAL A 80 -8.90 13.28 30.51
C VAL A 80 -9.99 12.67 31.42
N TYR A 81 -11.02 12.05 30.79
CA TYR A 81 -12.08 11.39 31.57
C TYR A 81 -11.57 10.13 32.29
N TYR A 82 -10.66 9.38 31.71
CA TYR A 82 -10.03 8.22 32.33
C TYR A 82 -9.18 8.65 33.54
N LEU A 83 -8.36 9.68 33.41
CA LEU A 83 -7.50 10.18 34.47
C LEU A 83 -8.32 10.81 35.61
N LYS A 84 -9.34 11.61 35.29
CA LYS A 84 -10.20 12.28 36.28
C LYS A 84 -10.96 11.29 37.16
N ASN A 85 -11.40 10.16 36.60
CA ASN A 85 -12.21 9.16 37.30
C ASN A 85 -11.41 7.95 37.77
N ASN A 86 -10.11 8.08 37.96
CA ASN A 86 -9.20 6.96 38.28
C ASN A 86 -9.30 6.45 39.73
N ALA A 87 -10.51 6.51 40.30
CA ALA A 87 -10.81 6.04 41.66
C ALA A 87 -10.55 4.54 41.91
N LEU A 88 -10.51 3.76 40.81
CA LEU A 88 -10.22 2.30 40.85
C LEU A 88 -8.75 1.96 40.62
N LYS A 89 -7.84 2.93 40.64
CA LYS A 89 -6.40 2.68 40.44
C LYS A 89 -5.86 1.71 41.50
N SER A 90 -6.34 1.82 42.75
CA SER A 90 -6.03 0.92 43.88
C SER A 90 -6.81 -0.39 43.86
N TYR A 91 -7.78 -0.57 42.92
CA TYR A 91 -8.54 -1.81 42.84
C TYR A 91 -7.71 -2.93 42.23
N TYR A 92 -7.38 -3.89 43.05
CA TYR A 92 -6.70 -5.11 42.64
C TYR A 92 -7.70 -6.19 42.27
N PRO A 93 -7.73 -6.60 40.98
CA PRO A 93 -8.67 -7.63 40.58
C PRO A 93 -8.28 -9.00 41.13
N LYS A 94 -9.29 -9.75 41.63
CA LYS A 94 -9.09 -11.08 42.24
C LYS A 94 -8.58 -12.13 41.21
N ASN A 95 -9.00 -12.02 39.94
CA ASN A 95 -8.67 -13.01 38.92
C ASN A 95 -7.30 -12.71 38.25
N ASN A 96 -6.54 -13.76 37.93
CA ASN A 96 -5.20 -13.66 37.31
C ASN A 96 -5.20 -13.05 35.92
N PHE A 97 -6.32 -13.12 35.19
CA PHE A 97 -6.44 -12.61 33.82
C PHE A 97 -7.10 -11.21 33.73
N SER A 98 -7.51 -10.62 34.84
CA SER A 98 -8.31 -9.39 34.78
C SER A 98 -7.52 -8.19 34.27
N LEU A 99 -6.24 -8.02 34.63
CA LEU A 99 -5.39 -6.96 34.10
C LEU A 99 -5.12 -7.15 32.61
N PHE A 100 -4.95 -8.39 32.16
CA PHE A 100 -4.81 -8.69 30.73
C PHE A 100 -6.09 -8.36 29.96
N LYS A 101 -7.26 -8.74 30.48
CA LYS A 101 -8.55 -8.36 29.88
C LYS A 101 -8.75 -6.85 29.86
N GLU A 102 -8.33 -6.14 30.91
CA GLU A 102 -8.38 -4.67 30.96
C GLU A 102 -7.53 -4.05 29.84
N TRP A 103 -6.31 -4.55 29.66
CA TRP A 103 -5.46 -4.12 28.56
C TRP A 103 -6.07 -4.43 27.18
N LEU A 104 -6.64 -5.62 26.97
CA LEU A 104 -7.32 -5.96 25.72
C LEU A 104 -8.47 -4.99 25.41
N LEU A 105 -9.26 -4.61 26.41
CA LEU A 105 -10.35 -3.65 26.23
C LEU A 105 -9.81 -2.26 25.85
N ILE A 106 -8.71 -1.84 26.49
CA ILE A 106 -8.03 -0.58 26.11
C ILE A 106 -7.53 -0.68 24.67
N LEU A 107 -6.91 -1.79 24.28
CA LEU A 107 -6.42 -2.04 22.92
C LEU A 107 -7.55 -1.94 21.88
N VAL A 108 -8.71 -2.55 22.15
CA VAL A 108 -9.88 -2.46 21.24
C VAL A 108 -10.31 -1.01 21.03
N VAL A 109 -10.36 -0.19 22.11
CA VAL A 109 -10.70 1.24 21.97
C VAL A 109 -9.63 1.99 21.18
N CYS A 110 -8.35 1.73 21.44
CA CYS A 110 -7.25 2.33 20.69
C CYS A 110 -7.30 1.95 19.20
N PHE A 111 -7.60 0.69 18.89
CA PHE A 111 -7.74 0.22 17.53
C PHE A 111 -8.94 0.86 16.81
N LEU A 112 -10.11 0.92 17.46
CA LEU A 112 -11.27 1.63 16.92
C LEU A 112 -11.00 3.12 16.70
N ASN A 113 -10.16 3.73 17.50
CA ASN A 113 -9.78 5.13 17.35
C ASN A 113 -8.82 5.33 16.16
N SER A 114 -7.89 4.41 15.94
CA SER A 114 -6.97 4.47 14.81
C SER A 114 -7.60 4.01 13.49
N SER A 115 -8.74 3.31 13.50
CA SER A 115 -9.39 2.75 12.32
C SER A 115 -10.20 3.75 11.48
N LEU A 116 -10.30 5.02 11.86
CA LEU A 116 -11.09 6.02 11.12
C LEU A 116 -10.61 6.18 9.67
N ILE A 117 -9.29 6.15 9.43
CA ILE A 117 -8.71 6.19 8.08
C ILE A 117 -9.11 4.95 7.28
N MET A 118 -9.05 3.77 7.90
CA MET A 118 -9.48 2.52 7.26
C MET A 118 -10.96 2.55 6.88
N ALA A 119 -11.79 3.11 7.76
CA ALA A 119 -13.22 3.28 7.52
C ALA A 119 -13.47 4.18 6.29
N TYR A 120 -12.73 5.27 6.16
CA TYR A 120 -12.80 6.16 5.01
C TYR A 120 -12.38 5.45 3.70
N MET A 121 -11.22 4.78 3.69
CA MET A 121 -10.73 4.03 2.52
C MET A 121 -11.71 2.93 2.10
N TYR A 122 -12.26 2.20 3.08
CA TYR A 122 -13.27 1.19 2.82
C TYR A 122 -14.55 1.79 2.21
N GLY A 123 -14.97 2.97 2.68
CA GLY A 123 -16.11 3.69 2.12
C GLY A 123 -15.91 4.07 0.66
N LYS A 124 -14.72 4.56 0.28
CA LYS A 124 -14.36 4.85 -1.13
C LYS A 124 -14.49 3.61 -1.99
N ASP A 125 -13.90 2.51 -1.54
CA ASP A 125 -13.91 1.25 -2.26
C ASP A 125 -15.33 0.69 -2.45
N LEU A 126 -16.19 0.82 -1.44
CA LEU A 126 -17.62 0.47 -1.55
C LEU A 126 -18.32 1.29 -2.66
N LYS A 127 -18.00 2.58 -2.79
CA LYS A 127 -18.56 3.41 -3.87
C LYS A 127 -18.10 2.94 -5.23
N VAL A 128 -16.79 2.68 -5.39
CA VAL A 128 -16.22 2.19 -6.65
C VAL A 128 -16.87 0.85 -7.05
N ARG A 129 -17.00 -0.10 -6.13
CA ARG A 129 -17.70 -1.39 -6.37
C ARG A 129 -19.18 -1.24 -6.70
N SER A 130 -19.79 -0.12 -6.32
CA SER A 130 -21.21 0.11 -6.62
C SER A 130 -21.49 0.44 -8.09
N TYR A 131 -20.48 0.73 -8.92
CA TYR A 131 -20.68 1.03 -10.34
C TYR A 131 -21.04 -0.22 -11.14
N TYR A 132 -20.32 -1.33 -10.91
CA TYR A 132 -20.49 -2.57 -11.66
C TYR A 132 -20.33 -3.78 -10.75
N THR A 133 -20.99 -4.88 -11.11
CA THR A 133 -20.68 -6.19 -10.55
C THR A 133 -19.27 -6.63 -10.96
N GLU A 134 -18.63 -7.50 -10.20
CA GLU A 134 -17.30 -8.01 -10.51
C GLU A 134 -17.18 -8.60 -11.93
N SER A 135 -18.18 -9.42 -12.31
CA SER A 135 -18.23 -10.06 -13.65
C SER A 135 -18.38 -9.04 -14.79
N GLU A 136 -19.15 -7.99 -14.57
CA GLU A 136 -19.34 -6.91 -15.54
C GLU A 136 -18.09 -6.04 -15.65
N ALA A 137 -17.48 -5.66 -14.53
CA ALA A 137 -16.23 -4.93 -14.47
C ALA A 137 -15.12 -5.69 -15.21
N LYS A 138 -14.97 -7.00 -14.94
CA LYS A 138 -14.00 -7.88 -15.62
C LYS A 138 -14.20 -7.92 -17.13
N LYS A 139 -15.44 -8.06 -17.59
CA LYS A 139 -15.77 -8.06 -19.03
C LYS A 139 -15.46 -6.73 -19.71
N ARG A 140 -15.74 -5.60 -19.03
CA ARG A 140 -15.41 -4.26 -19.54
C ARG A 140 -13.91 -4.04 -19.61
N CYS A 141 -13.16 -4.41 -18.57
CA CYS A 141 -11.70 -4.39 -18.57
C CYS A 141 -11.10 -5.26 -19.69
N GLU A 142 -11.71 -6.42 -20.01
CA GLU A 142 -11.27 -7.24 -21.15
C GLU A 142 -11.44 -6.50 -22.49
N ILE A 143 -12.58 -5.85 -22.71
CA ILE A 143 -12.85 -5.08 -23.94
C ILE A 143 -11.85 -3.91 -24.05
N LEU A 144 -11.64 -3.16 -22.96
CA LEU A 144 -10.71 -2.03 -22.96
C LEU A 144 -9.27 -2.48 -23.14
N SER A 145 -8.85 -3.56 -22.47
CA SER A 145 -7.52 -4.16 -22.65
C SER A 145 -7.28 -4.59 -24.11
N GLN A 146 -8.26 -5.23 -24.75
CA GLN A 146 -8.15 -5.61 -26.16
C GLN A 146 -8.20 -4.39 -27.09
N GLY A 147 -8.98 -3.37 -26.77
CA GLY A 147 -9.10 -2.14 -27.54
C GLY A 147 -7.82 -1.30 -27.52
N SER A 148 -7.13 -1.26 -26.39
CA SER A 148 -5.89 -0.50 -26.21
C SER A 148 -4.77 -0.93 -27.18
N PHE A 149 -4.81 -2.18 -27.63
CA PHE A 149 -3.90 -2.68 -28.68
C PHE A 149 -3.95 -1.85 -29.97
N PHE A 150 -5.07 -1.21 -30.25
CA PHE A 150 -5.31 -0.42 -31.47
C PHE A 150 -5.16 1.09 -31.27
N VAL A 151 -4.80 1.54 -30.09
CA VAL A 151 -4.57 2.96 -29.78
C VAL A 151 -3.07 3.23 -29.73
N SER A 152 -2.64 4.46 -29.89
CA SER A 152 -1.22 4.83 -29.79
C SER A 152 -0.66 4.37 -28.44
N GLY A 153 0.51 3.74 -28.45
CA GLY A 153 1.09 3.17 -27.22
C GLY A 153 2.48 2.60 -27.47
N SER A 154 3.06 2.01 -26.42
CA SER A 154 4.41 1.45 -26.47
C SER A 154 4.50 0.23 -27.40
N TYR A 155 5.55 0.22 -28.21
CA TYR A 155 5.95 -0.95 -28.99
C TYR A 155 6.98 -1.77 -28.20
N SER A 156 7.00 -3.08 -28.45
CA SER A 156 8.06 -3.95 -27.94
C SER A 156 9.34 -3.70 -28.75
N TYR A 157 10.50 -3.68 -28.07
CA TYR A 157 11.80 -3.60 -28.75
C TYR A 157 12.44 -4.99 -28.77
N HIS A 158 12.81 -5.44 -29.97
CA HIS A 158 13.48 -6.73 -30.16
C HIS A 158 14.98 -6.52 -30.31
N TYR A 159 15.78 -7.18 -29.47
CA TYR A 159 17.24 -7.12 -29.51
C TYR A 159 17.85 -8.27 -30.26
N ASN A 160 19.09 -8.10 -30.77
CA ASN A 160 19.85 -9.18 -31.38
C ASN A 160 20.09 -10.30 -30.35
N GLY A 161 19.56 -11.47 -30.58
CA GLY A 161 19.61 -12.62 -29.66
C GLY A 161 18.23 -13.21 -29.32
N ASP A 162 17.16 -12.45 -29.47
CA ASP A 162 15.82 -12.97 -29.26
C ASP A 162 15.36 -13.79 -30.47
N ASN A 163 15.44 -15.11 -30.38
CA ASN A 163 14.83 -16.00 -31.38
C ASN A 163 13.33 -16.12 -31.07
N TYR A 164 12.53 -15.18 -31.59
CA TYR A 164 11.07 -15.29 -31.54
C TYR A 164 10.57 -16.26 -32.63
N GLU A 165 10.84 -17.54 -32.45
CA GLU A 165 10.16 -18.62 -33.19
C GLU A 165 9.16 -19.39 -32.33
N SER A 166 9.00 -19.02 -31.05
CA SER A 166 8.09 -19.77 -30.18
C SER A 166 6.88 -18.95 -29.81
N ASP A 167 5.80 -19.07 -30.59
CA ASP A 167 4.43 -18.94 -30.07
C ASP A 167 4.04 -20.15 -29.16
N ALA A 168 4.99 -21.00 -28.83
CA ALA A 168 4.85 -22.00 -27.81
C ALA A 168 4.87 -21.29 -26.46
N MET A 169 3.90 -21.59 -25.60
CA MET A 169 3.87 -21.22 -24.20
C MET A 169 5.29 -21.04 -23.68
N VAL A 170 5.65 -19.82 -23.25
CA VAL A 170 6.88 -19.63 -22.51
C VAL A 170 6.63 -20.27 -21.14
N GLU A 171 6.86 -21.58 -21.05
CA GLU A 171 7.28 -22.17 -19.79
C GLU A 171 8.43 -21.32 -19.30
N ALA A 172 8.35 -20.85 -18.06
CA ALA A 172 9.41 -20.12 -17.41
C ALA A 172 10.70 -20.95 -17.54
N VAL A 173 11.55 -20.57 -18.48
CA VAL A 173 12.87 -21.19 -18.63
C VAL A 173 13.63 -20.83 -17.35
N PRO A 174 14.10 -21.81 -16.57
CA PRO A 174 14.97 -21.53 -15.45
C PRO A 174 16.21 -20.83 -16.01
N TYR A 175 16.52 -19.65 -15.49
CA TYR A 175 17.72 -18.92 -15.85
C TYR A 175 18.95 -19.80 -15.66
N ALA A 176 19.55 -20.23 -16.75
CA ALA A 176 20.85 -20.87 -16.73
C ALA A 176 21.91 -19.81 -16.39
N ASP A 177 22.77 -20.14 -15.43
CA ASP A 177 23.97 -19.40 -15.06
C ASP A 177 24.84 -19.13 -16.29
N SER A 178 24.70 -17.96 -16.89
CA SER A 178 25.65 -17.49 -17.89
C SER A 178 26.32 -16.22 -17.37
N ALA A 179 27.65 -16.26 -17.33
CA ALA A 179 28.54 -15.17 -16.99
C ALA A 179 28.14 -13.87 -17.72
N PRO A 180 28.45 -12.68 -17.17
CA PRO A 180 28.09 -11.41 -17.77
C PRO A 180 28.73 -11.31 -19.14
N ALA A 181 27.92 -11.50 -20.17
CA ALA A 181 28.32 -11.12 -21.52
C ALA A 181 28.52 -9.59 -21.48
N VAL A 182 29.72 -9.15 -21.85
CA VAL A 182 29.98 -7.74 -22.19
C VAL A 182 28.86 -7.35 -23.15
N VAL A 183 28.05 -6.38 -22.75
CA VAL A 183 26.96 -5.84 -23.57
C VAL A 183 27.62 -5.03 -24.67
N ASP A 184 28.06 -5.76 -25.71
CA ASP A 184 28.30 -5.16 -27.01
C ASP A 184 26.99 -4.49 -27.42
N SER A 185 27.04 -3.24 -27.85
CA SER A 185 25.92 -2.37 -28.19
C SER A 185 24.81 -3.18 -28.87
N ALA A 186 23.80 -3.57 -28.08
CA ALA A 186 22.70 -4.40 -28.57
C ALA A 186 21.97 -3.61 -29.66
N THR A 187 22.18 -4.00 -30.91
CA THR A 187 21.50 -3.39 -32.05
C THR A 187 20.05 -3.85 -32.04
N ILE A 188 19.12 -2.89 -31.98
CA ILE A 188 17.69 -3.16 -32.10
C ILE A 188 17.41 -3.75 -33.46
N LYS A 189 16.71 -4.88 -33.53
CA LYS A 189 16.29 -5.48 -34.80
C LYS A 189 15.26 -4.59 -35.50
N ASP A 190 15.37 -4.48 -36.83
CA ASP A 190 14.41 -3.70 -37.62
C ASP A 190 13.09 -4.44 -37.83
N HIS A 191 13.02 -5.71 -37.49
CA HIS A 191 11.87 -6.57 -37.78
C HIS A 191 11.77 -7.74 -36.81
N PHE A 192 10.55 -8.30 -36.74
CA PHE A 192 10.25 -9.54 -36.04
C PHE A 192 9.46 -10.52 -36.93
N PHE A 193 9.36 -11.76 -36.50
CA PHE A 193 8.57 -12.78 -37.19
C PHE A 193 7.34 -13.13 -36.34
N TYR A 194 6.19 -13.23 -37.02
CA TYR A 194 4.97 -13.76 -36.43
C TYR A 194 4.37 -14.79 -37.39
N ARG A 195 4.20 -16.04 -36.92
CA ARG A 195 3.68 -17.18 -37.70
C ARG A 195 4.40 -17.34 -39.06
N GLY A 196 5.73 -17.24 -39.06
CA GLY A 196 6.56 -17.38 -40.26
C GLY A 196 6.52 -16.19 -41.24
N ARG A 197 5.83 -15.09 -40.92
CA ARG A 197 5.85 -13.86 -41.73
C ARG A 197 6.68 -12.78 -41.07
N LYS A 198 7.44 -12.05 -41.90
CA LYS A 198 8.26 -10.93 -41.44
C LYS A 198 7.44 -9.63 -41.34
N TYR A 199 7.54 -8.94 -40.19
CA TYR A 199 6.90 -7.65 -39.91
C TYR A 199 7.93 -6.65 -39.42
N SER A 200 7.68 -5.36 -39.66
CA SER A 200 8.46 -4.25 -39.08
C SER A 200 8.19 -4.11 -37.58
N ASN A 201 9.17 -3.66 -36.82
CA ASN A 201 9.03 -3.32 -35.40
C ASN A 201 7.98 -2.25 -35.11
N PHE A 202 7.54 -1.50 -36.12
CA PHE A 202 6.46 -0.52 -36.01
C PHE A 202 5.12 -1.06 -36.52
N SER A 203 5.03 -2.36 -36.78
CA SER A 203 3.76 -2.99 -37.13
C SER A 203 2.83 -2.99 -35.90
N LEU A 204 1.52 -2.81 -36.14
CA LEU A 204 0.48 -2.96 -35.13
C LEU A 204 0.59 -4.30 -34.38
N LEU A 205 1.07 -5.36 -35.04
CA LEU A 205 1.27 -6.69 -34.43
C LEU A 205 2.31 -6.71 -33.30
N ASP A 206 3.15 -5.69 -33.17
CA ASP A 206 4.16 -5.58 -32.10
C ASP A 206 3.69 -4.75 -30.89
N LYS A 207 2.48 -4.29 -30.89
CA LYS A 207 1.94 -3.51 -29.76
C LYS A 207 1.61 -4.37 -28.55
N ASN A 208 1.63 -3.73 -27.39
CA ASN A 208 1.18 -4.31 -26.13
C ASN A 208 -0.27 -3.89 -25.83
N ILE A 209 -0.89 -4.61 -24.90
CA ILE A 209 -2.20 -4.30 -24.37
C ILE A 209 -2.07 -3.69 -22.97
N ASN A 210 -3.06 -2.89 -22.55
CA ASN A 210 -3.15 -2.47 -21.16
C ASN A 210 -3.57 -3.63 -20.27
N SER A 211 -2.85 -3.78 -19.16
CA SER A 211 -3.16 -4.78 -18.14
C SER A 211 -4.04 -4.18 -17.05
N TYR A 212 -5.00 -4.94 -16.56
CA TYR A 212 -5.83 -4.63 -15.41
C TYR A 212 -5.63 -5.69 -14.34
N SER A 213 -5.79 -5.34 -13.08
CA SER A 213 -5.53 -6.25 -11.96
C SER A 213 -6.42 -7.50 -11.89
N PHE A 214 -7.50 -7.54 -12.67
CA PHE A 214 -8.29 -8.77 -12.87
C PHE A 214 -7.54 -9.88 -13.57
N PHE A 215 -6.44 -9.57 -14.25
CA PHE A 215 -5.77 -10.47 -15.18
C PHE A 215 -4.31 -10.67 -14.78
N GLY A 216 -3.88 -11.91 -14.86
CA GLY A 216 -2.46 -12.24 -14.71
C GLY A 216 -1.71 -12.10 -16.03
N TYR A 217 -0.38 -12.11 -15.94
CA TYR A 217 0.52 -12.02 -17.11
C TYR A 217 0.18 -13.04 -18.22
N ASN A 218 -0.13 -14.28 -17.85
CA ASN A 218 -0.50 -15.33 -18.81
C ASN A 218 -1.81 -15.02 -19.55
N GLU A 219 -2.82 -14.48 -18.85
CA GLU A 219 -4.10 -14.10 -19.45
C GLU A 219 -3.95 -12.90 -20.40
N ASP A 220 -3.09 -11.93 -20.06
CA ASP A 220 -2.75 -10.82 -20.93
C ASP A 220 -2.05 -11.30 -22.20
N SER A 221 -1.10 -12.22 -22.10
CA SER A 221 -0.43 -12.83 -23.23
C SER A 221 -1.40 -13.56 -24.16
N LEU A 222 -2.33 -14.34 -23.61
CA LEU A 222 -3.35 -15.04 -24.41
C LEU A 222 -4.30 -14.05 -25.12
N ARG A 223 -4.70 -12.94 -24.48
CA ARG A 223 -5.50 -11.89 -25.13
C ARG A 223 -4.73 -11.21 -26.26
N LYS A 224 -3.45 -10.91 -26.04
CA LYS A 224 -2.57 -10.34 -27.07
C LYS A 224 -2.47 -11.28 -28.28
N ILE A 225 -2.25 -12.57 -28.07
CA ILE A 225 -2.20 -13.59 -29.13
C ILE A 225 -3.56 -13.66 -29.88
N LYS A 226 -4.67 -13.66 -29.17
CA LYS A 226 -6.03 -13.67 -29.75
C LYS A 226 -6.26 -12.50 -30.73
N ILE A 227 -5.82 -11.29 -30.36
CA ILE A 227 -5.93 -10.11 -31.23
C ILE A 227 -5.02 -10.24 -32.45
N LYS A 228 -3.75 -10.64 -32.25
CA LYS A 228 -2.81 -10.91 -33.34
C LYS A 228 -3.35 -11.93 -34.32
N ASP A 229 -4.02 -12.98 -33.83
CA ASP A 229 -4.69 -13.98 -34.67
C ASP A 229 -5.87 -13.41 -35.46
N TRP A 230 -6.67 -12.54 -34.88
CA TRP A 230 -7.73 -11.86 -35.62
C TRP A 230 -7.19 -11.05 -36.79
N LEU A 231 -6.09 -10.35 -36.59
CA LEU A 231 -5.42 -9.58 -37.63
C LEU A 231 -4.78 -10.51 -38.67
N PHE A 232 -4.03 -11.53 -38.25
CA PHE A 232 -3.35 -12.46 -39.12
C PHE A 232 -4.30 -13.25 -40.05
N TYR A 233 -5.45 -13.71 -39.49
CA TYR A 233 -6.47 -14.46 -40.24
C TYR A 233 -7.57 -13.55 -40.82
N ASN A 234 -7.37 -12.23 -40.84
CA ASN A 234 -8.28 -11.24 -41.41
C ASN A 234 -9.73 -11.35 -40.89
N LYS A 235 -9.89 -11.58 -39.57
CA LYS A 235 -11.21 -11.67 -38.90
C LYS A 235 -11.78 -10.28 -38.63
N LYS A 236 -12.11 -9.53 -39.70
CA LYS A 236 -12.59 -8.14 -39.64
C LYS A 236 -13.82 -7.96 -38.73
N ASP A 237 -14.76 -8.91 -38.77
CA ASP A 237 -15.99 -8.82 -37.96
C ASP A 237 -15.70 -8.88 -36.46
N SER A 238 -14.70 -9.69 -36.03
CA SER A 238 -14.29 -9.76 -34.63
C SER A 238 -13.67 -8.43 -34.16
N VAL A 239 -12.84 -7.82 -34.99
CA VAL A 239 -12.23 -6.51 -34.72
C VAL A 239 -13.26 -5.41 -34.71
N LYS A 240 -14.19 -5.39 -35.70
CA LYS A 240 -15.29 -4.42 -35.73
C LYS A 240 -16.22 -4.55 -34.52
N SER A 241 -16.55 -5.78 -34.10
CA SER A 241 -17.33 -6.04 -32.89
C SER A 241 -16.63 -5.53 -31.62
N LEU A 242 -15.31 -5.70 -31.53
CA LEU A 242 -14.52 -5.15 -30.42
C LEU A 242 -14.64 -3.61 -30.37
N PHE A 243 -14.45 -2.93 -31.50
CA PHE A 243 -14.54 -1.47 -31.58
C PHE A 243 -15.92 -0.96 -31.23
N LYS A 244 -16.97 -1.63 -31.72
CA LYS A 244 -18.35 -1.32 -31.35
C LYS A 244 -18.57 -1.40 -29.83
N ASN A 245 -18.07 -2.46 -29.19
CA ASN A 245 -18.19 -2.62 -27.74
C ASN A 245 -17.35 -1.58 -26.98
N TYR A 246 -16.15 -1.25 -27.46
CA TYR A 246 -15.30 -0.22 -26.88
C TYR A 246 -15.98 1.16 -26.95
N LEU A 247 -16.47 1.56 -28.12
CA LEU A 247 -17.15 2.84 -28.31
C LEU A 247 -18.50 2.90 -27.56
N ALA A 248 -19.15 1.76 -27.30
CA ALA A 248 -20.32 1.73 -26.42
C ALA A 248 -19.96 2.11 -24.99
N ILE A 249 -18.80 1.66 -24.46
CA ILE A 249 -18.29 2.05 -23.14
C ILE A 249 -17.96 3.55 -23.14
N VAL A 250 -17.26 4.06 -24.16
CA VAL A 250 -16.96 5.50 -24.32
C VAL A 250 -18.24 6.35 -24.24
N LYS A 251 -19.29 5.95 -24.99
CA LYS A 251 -20.56 6.64 -25.03
C LYS A 251 -21.32 6.59 -23.71
N GLU A 252 -21.28 5.46 -23.01
CA GLU A 252 -21.91 5.30 -21.70
C GLU A 252 -21.35 6.29 -20.68
N HIS A 253 -20.04 6.51 -20.69
CA HIS A 253 -19.37 7.49 -19.82
C HIS A 253 -19.42 8.93 -20.36
N LYS A 254 -20.14 9.17 -21.46
CA LYS A 254 -20.27 10.49 -22.12
C LYS A 254 -18.92 11.08 -22.53
N LEU A 255 -17.93 10.24 -22.76
CA LEU A 255 -16.62 10.64 -23.24
C LEU A 255 -16.66 10.92 -24.75
N LYS A 256 -15.73 11.74 -25.24
CA LYS A 256 -15.65 12.11 -26.65
C LYS A 256 -14.67 11.20 -27.39
N ALA A 257 -15.09 10.68 -28.52
CA ALA A 257 -14.24 10.07 -29.53
C ALA A 257 -14.64 10.67 -30.88
N ASN A 258 -13.69 10.83 -31.79
CA ASN A 258 -13.96 11.38 -33.12
C ASN A 258 -13.88 10.33 -34.24
N ILE A 259 -14.00 9.06 -33.87
CA ILE A 259 -13.93 7.91 -34.78
C ILE A 259 -15.10 6.96 -34.49
N ASP A 260 -15.66 6.35 -35.55
CA ASP A 260 -16.65 5.27 -35.46
C ASP A 260 -16.00 3.91 -35.72
N GLU A 261 -16.75 2.82 -35.47
CA GLU A 261 -16.26 1.46 -35.64
C GLU A 261 -15.91 1.09 -37.10
N GLU A 262 -16.56 1.72 -38.08
CA GLU A 262 -16.29 1.43 -39.48
C GLU A 262 -14.98 2.07 -39.90
N LYS A 263 -14.80 3.35 -39.61
CA LYS A 263 -13.58 4.08 -39.92
C LYS A 263 -12.39 3.51 -39.17
N TRP A 264 -12.56 3.13 -37.91
CA TRP A 264 -11.51 2.48 -37.12
C TRP A 264 -11.07 1.15 -37.74
N THR A 265 -12.05 0.33 -38.15
CA THR A 265 -11.76 -0.94 -38.86
C THR A 265 -11.06 -0.71 -40.19
N GLU A 266 -11.51 0.27 -40.97
CA GLU A 266 -10.87 0.66 -42.23
C GLU A 266 -9.40 1.01 -42.01
N LEU A 267 -9.08 1.90 -41.06
CA LEU A 267 -7.72 2.33 -40.73
C LEU A 267 -6.81 1.15 -40.33
N VAL A 268 -7.32 0.15 -39.62
CA VAL A 268 -6.55 -1.05 -39.24
C VAL A 268 -6.10 -1.84 -40.46
N TYR A 269 -6.97 -1.97 -41.48
CA TYR A 269 -6.73 -2.84 -42.62
C TYR A 269 -6.22 -2.11 -43.88
N ASP A 270 -6.11 -0.79 -43.88
CA ASP A 270 -5.65 0.02 -45.01
C ASP A 270 -4.12 -0.12 -45.26
N TYR A 271 -3.34 -0.44 -44.22
CA TYR A 271 -1.90 -0.51 -44.30
C TYR A 271 -1.43 -1.94 -44.52
N PRO A 272 -0.59 -2.20 -45.53
CA PRO A 272 -0.02 -3.54 -45.75
C PRO A 272 0.85 -3.95 -44.57
N LYS A 273 0.65 -5.17 -44.09
CA LYS A 273 1.31 -5.74 -42.91
C LYS A 273 1.11 -4.94 -41.63
N PHE A 274 0.04 -4.15 -41.56
CA PHE A 274 -0.30 -3.31 -40.42
C PHE A 274 0.83 -2.33 -40.01
N GLU A 275 1.62 -1.89 -40.94
CA GLU A 275 2.69 -0.92 -40.75
C GLU A 275 2.12 0.49 -40.69
N LYS A 276 2.84 1.41 -39.99
CA LYS A 276 2.46 2.84 -39.86
C LYS A 276 1.12 3.10 -39.16
N TYR A 277 0.60 2.12 -38.44
CA TYR A 277 -0.60 2.30 -37.66
C TYR A 277 -0.32 3.16 -36.41
N LYS A 278 -0.27 4.46 -36.59
CA LYS A 278 -0.04 5.44 -35.51
C LYS A 278 -1.18 6.46 -35.37
N ASN A 279 -2.29 6.22 -36.04
CA ASN A 279 -3.23 7.28 -36.37
C ASN A 279 -4.30 7.53 -35.31
N ILE A 280 -4.38 6.73 -34.25
CA ILE A 280 -5.41 6.88 -33.21
C ILE A 280 -4.73 7.23 -31.89
N GLY A 281 -4.94 8.46 -31.45
CA GLY A 281 -4.44 8.95 -30.16
C GLY A 281 -5.21 8.39 -28.97
N ALA A 282 -4.57 8.31 -27.83
CA ALA A 282 -5.18 7.96 -26.54
C ALA A 282 -6.01 9.11 -25.96
N GLU A 283 -5.85 10.31 -26.51
CA GLU A 283 -6.55 11.54 -26.14
C GLU A 283 -6.69 12.46 -27.38
N GLU A 284 -7.53 13.49 -27.28
CA GLU A 284 -7.68 14.51 -28.33
C GLU A 284 -6.36 15.21 -28.63
N PHE A 285 -5.57 15.46 -27.61
CA PHE A 285 -4.25 16.10 -27.73
C PHE A 285 -3.26 15.51 -26.72
N GLU A 286 -1.99 15.54 -27.08
CA GLU A 286 -0.87 15.17 -26.22
C GLU A 286 -0.05 16.44 -25.90
N VAL A 287 0.41 16.57 -24.66
CA VAL A 287 1.25 17.69 -24.23
C VAL A 287 2.71 17.30 -24.43
N SER A 288 3.45 18.08 -25.23
CA SER A 288 4.88 17.89 -25.39
C SER A 288 5.63 19.14 -24.96
N TYR A 289 6.59 18.97 -24.04
CA TYR A 289 7.49 20.05 -23.60
C TYR A 289 8.71 20.19 -24.53
N ASP A 290 9.04 19.16 -25.29
CA ASP A 290 10.24 19.09 -26.13
C ASP A 290 9.92 18.52 -27.53
N TYR A 291 9.01 19.20 -28.21
CA TYR A 291 8.50 18.80 -29.52
C TYR A 291 9.60 18.56 -30.58
N GLU A 292 10.63 19.41 -30.61
CA GLU A 292 11.71 19.28 -31.61
C GLU A 292 12.53 18.01 -31.39
N ASN A 293 12.79 17.66 -30.15
CA ASN A 293 13.49 16.42 -29.80
C ASN A 293 12.59 15.18 -29.97
N GLU A 294 11.29 15.29 -29.73
CA GLU A 294 10.33 14.21 -29.98
C GLU A 294 10.20 13.89 -31.47
N ILE A 295 10.12 14.91 -32.34
CA ILE A 295 10.13 14.69 -33.79
C ILE A 295 11.40 13.93 -34.23
N ARG A 296 12.56 14.32 -33.71
CA ARG A 296 13.83 13.67 -34.04
C ARG A 296 13.90 12.22 -33.52
N ARG A 297 13.37 11.94 -32.34
CA ARG A 297 13.40 10.62 -31.72
C ARG A 297 12.38 9.66 -32.32
N ASN A 298 11.18 10.11 -32.57
CA ASN A 298 10.03 9.25 -32.88
C ASN A 298 9.70 9.15 -34.36
N GLN A 299 10.38 9.89 -35.27
CA GLN A 299 10.02 10.00 -36.69
C GLN A 299 8.49 10.21 -36.86
N ILE A 300 7.92 11.12 -36.08
CA ILE A 300 6.48 11.41 -36.11
C ILE A 300 6.12 11.89 -37.52
N ASP A 301 5.20 11.19 -38.15
CA ASP A 301 4.60 11.65 -39.40
C ASP A 301 3.67 12.82 -39.10
N THR A 302 4.19 14.04 -39.28
CA THR A 302 3.49 15.29 -38.97
C THR A 302 2.27 15.54 -39.86
N SER A 303 2.05 14.72 -40.91
CA SER A 303 0.89 14.86 -41.78
C SER A 303 -0.45 14.53 -41.11
N GLU A 304 -0.45 13.83 -39.97
CA GLU A 304 -1.63 13.40 -39.26
C GLU A 304 -1.81 14.06 -37.89
N GLN A 305 -0.88 14.91 -37.47
CA GLN A 305 -0.96 15.67 -36.23
C GLN A 305 -0.92 17.16 -36.49
N TYR A 306 -1.81 17.88 -35.84
CA TYR A 306 -1.82 19.33 -35.82
C TYR A 306 -1.12 19.85 -34.57
N VAL A 307 -0.15 20.72 -34.72
CA VAL A 307 0.66 21.28 -33.63
C VAL A 307 0.23 22.71 -33.32
N LYS A 308 -0.05 22.97 -32.05
CA LYS A 308 -0.34 24.34 -31.56
C LYS A 308 0.61 24.65 -30.40
N LYS A 309 1.38 25.74 -30.53
CA LYS A 309 2.22 26.25 -29.45
C LYS A 309 1.44 27.23 -28.58
N VAL A 310 1.41 27.03 -27.28
CA VAL A 310 0.85 27.96 -26.30
C VAL A 310 1.90 28.23 -25.24
N LYS A 311 2.50 29.43 -25.21
CA LYS A 311 3.69 29.78 -24.42
C LYS A 311 4.86 28.85 -24.79
N ASP A 312 5.40 28.09 -23.80
CA ASP A 312 6.52 27.17 -23.98
C ASP A 312 6.07 25.69 -24.10
N THR A 313 4.76 25.45 -24.23
CA THR A 313 4.19 24.13 -24.34
C THR A 313 3.64 23.87 -25.74
N TYR A 314 3.93 22.72 -26.30
CA TYR A 314 3.39 22.27 -27.58
C TYR A 314 2.26 21.27 -27.33
N TYR A 315 1.13 21.49 -28.03
CA TYR A 315 -0.02 20.60 -28.03
C TYR A 315 -0.09 19.88 -29.37
N LEU A 316 -0.03 18.56 -29.34
CA LEU A 316 -0.13 17.69 -30.50
C LEU A 316 -1.55 17.17 -30.61
N TYR A 317 -2.31 17.63 -31.59
CA TYR A 317 -3.70 17.21 -31.80
C TYR A 317 -3.74 15.99 -32.71
N ASN A 318 -4.39 14.92 -32.26
CA ASN A 318 -4.56 13.69 -33.02
C ASN A 318 -5.73 13.84 -34.02
N LYS A 319 -5.54 13.44 -35.26
CA LYS A 319 -6.59 13.43 -36.29
C LYS A 319 -7.75 12.53 -35.90
N TYR A 320 -7.44 11.34 -35.37
CA TYR A 320 -8.39 10.41 -34.79
C TYR A 320 -7.96 10.09 -33.36
N TYR A 321 -8.91 10.04 -32.45
CA TYR A 321 -8.66 9.71 -31.05
C TYR A 321 -9.83 9.02 -30.38
N VAL A 322 -9.51 8.29 -29.32
CA VAL A 322 -10.44 7.73 -28.33
C VAL A 322 -9.91 8.06 -26.94
N PRO A 323 -10.76 8.21 -25.91
CA PRO A 323 -10.35 8.60 -24.55
C PRO A 323 -9.79 7.39 -23.78
N GLU A 324 -8.68 6.82 -24.27
CA GLU A 324 -8.12 5.60 -23.68
C GLU A 324 -7.52 5.86 -22.31
N ASN A 325 -6.75 6.94 -22.13
CA ASN A 325 -6.08 7.24 -20.87
C ASN A 325 -7.08 7.42 -19.72
N SER A 326 -8.16 8.17 -19.97
CA SER A 326 -9.23 8.35 -18.97
C SER A 326 -9.94 7.03 -18.62
N LEU A 327 -10.25 6.22 -19.63
CA LEU A 327 -10.86 4.90 -19.40
C LEU A 327 -9.90 3.96 -18.68
N LYS A 328 -8.62 3.93 -19.06
CA LYS A 328 -7.60 3.13 -18.40
C LYS A 328 -7.52 3.47 -16.91
N HIS A 329 -7.36 4.75 -16.57
CA HIS A 329 -7.28 5.22 -15.18
C HIS A 329 -8.52 4.82 -14.37
N SER A 330 -9.71 5.09 -14.89
CA SER A 330 -10.97 4.78 -14.23
C SER A 330 -11.20 3.27 -14.03
N TYR A 331 -10.94 2.46 -15.05
CA TYR A 331 -11.13 1.00 -14.98
C TYR A 331 -9.99 0.29 -14.24
N GLU A 332 -8.81 0.87 -14.15
CA GLU A 332 -7.76 0.41 -13.25
C GLU A 332 -8.20 0.58 -11.78
N THR A 333 -8.78 1.71 -11.43
CA THR A 333 -9.39 1.94 -10.12
C THR A 333 -10.50 0.94 -9.82
N ILE A 334 -11.41 0.69 -10.78
CA ILE A 334 -12.47 -0.32 -10.63
C ILE A 334 -11.90 -1.72 -10.44
N SER A 335 -10.94 -2.13 -11.28
CA SER A 335 -10.34 -3.47 -11.18
C SER A 335 -9.58 -3.67 -9.87
N ASN A 336 -8.85 -2.64 -9.41
CA ASN A 336 -8.14 -2.66 -8.14
C ASN A 336 -9.10 -2.82 -6.96
N SER A 337 -10.26 -2.17 -7.00
CA SER A 337 -11.26 -2.28 -5.93
C SER A 337 -11.78 -3.70 -5.72
N TRP A 338 -11.86 -4.52 -6.78
CA TRP A 338 -12.33 -5.90 -6.71
C TRP A 338 -11.22 -6.90 -6.38
N THR A 339 -10.00 -6.64 -6.82
CA THR A 339 -8.88 -7.60 -6.74
C THR A 339 -7.92 -7.33 -5.59
N LYS A 340 -7.84 -6.09 -5.14
CA LYS A 340 -6.97 -5.69 -4.04
C LYS A 340 -7.80 -5.41 -2.77
N PRO A 341 -7.23 -5.61 -1.59
CA PRO A 341 -7.89 -5.21 -0.35
C PRO A 341 -8.04 -3.69 -0.30
N SER A 342 -9.18 -3.20 0.20
CA SER A 342 -9.49 -1.76 0.36
C SER A 342 -8.45 -1.01 1.19
N VAL A 343 -7.76 -1.71 2.09
CA VAL A 343 -6.68 -1.19 2.92
C VAL A 343 -5.49 -2.13 2.82
N SER A 344 -4.32 -1.62 2.53
CA SER A 344 -3.10 -2.42 2.43
C SER A 344 -2.74 -3.06 3.79
N ILE A 345 -2.08 -4.22 3.74
CA ILE A 345 -1.58 -4.91 4.95
C ILE A 345 -0.63 -4.01 5.73
N ASP A 346 0.17 -3.20 5.05
CA ASP A 346 1.08 -2.21 5.65
C ASP A 346 0.34 -1.20 6.51
N THR A 347 -0.74 -0.64 5.97
CA THR A 347 -1.58 0.33 6.69
C THR A 347 -2.23 -0.31 7.90
N ILE A 348 -2.75 -1.55 7.76
CA ILE A 348 -3.36 -2.28 8.87
C ILE A 348 -2.33 -2.53 9.98
N LEU A 349 -1.13 -3.00 9.63
CA LEU A 349 -0.05 -3.23 10.59
C LEU A 349 0.39 -1.94 11.28
N LEU A 350 0.59 -0.86 10.53
CA LEU A 350 0.96 0.45 11.09
C LEU A 350 -0.06 0.91 12.12
N LEU A 351 -1.35 0.91 11.77
CA LEU A 351 -2.43 1.33 12.67
C LEU A 351 -2.57 0.41 13.89
N LEU A 352 -2.35 -0.91 13.71
CA LEU A 352 -2.33 -1.86 14.80
C LEU A 352 -1.15 -1.59 15.76
N TYR A 353 0.04 -1.31 15.25
CA TYR A 353 1.20 -0.96 16.09
C TYR A 353 1.00 0.37 16.83
N ILE A 354 0.40 1.37 16.21
CA ILE A 354 0.00 2.63 16.87
C ILE A 354 -1.01 2.33 18.00
N ALA A 355 -2.03 1.52 17.73
CA ALA A 355 -3.03 1.14 18.72
C ALA A 355 -2.42 0.34 19.89
N ILE A 356 -1.53 -0.62 19.59
CA ILE A 356 -0.79 -1.36 20.63
C ILE A 356 0.06 -0.42 21.45
N GLY A 357 0.89 0.42 20.83
CA GLY A 357 1.76 1.36 21.53
C GLY A 357 0.98 2.26 22.47
N PHE A 358 -0.10 2.88 21.98
CA PHE A 358 -0.96 3.75 22.80
C PHE A 358 -1.66 2.99 23.92
N SER A 359 -2.16 1.78 23.65
CA SER A 359 -2.77 0.92 24.67
C SER A 359 -1.81 0.53 25.79
N LEU A 360 -0.53 0.27 25.46
CA LEU A 360 0.51 -0.05 26.42
C LEU A 360 0.87 1.14 27.30
N VAL A 361 0.91 2.34 26.73
CA VAL A 361 1.11 3.59 27.50
C VAL A 361 -0.03 3.78 28.50
N LEU A 362 -1.29 3.63 28.08
CA LEU A 362 -2.45 3.75 28.98
C LEU A 362 -2.46 2.67 30.06
N PHE A 363 -2.17 1.44 29.69
CA PHE A 363 -2.08 0.32 30.63
C PHE A 363 -0.97 0.53 31.66
N SER A 364 0.21 0.98 31.24
CA SER A 364 1.33 1.24 32.14
C SER A 364 1.01 2.34 33.15
N PHE A 365 0.31 3.41 32.72
CA PHE A 365 -0.22 4.42 33.63
C PHE A 365 -1.19 3.83 34.67
N ARG A 366 -2.00 2.85 34.28
CA ARG A 366 -2.95 2.16 35.16
C ARG A 366 -2.26 1.36 36.26
N VAL A 367 -1.14 0.70 35.94
CA VAL A 367 -0.48 -0.26 36.85
C VAL A 367 0.69 0.31 37.64
N THR A 368 1.12 1.55 37.34
CA THR A 368 2.21 2.24 38.04
C THR A 368 1.75 3.53 38.69
N SER A 369 2.55 4.10 39.60
CA SER A 369 2.26 5.43 40.17
C SER A 369 2.43 6.54 39.11
N GLY A 370 1.65 7.61 39.19
CA GLY A 370 1.77 8.76 38.28
C GLY A 370 3.18 9.38 38.30
N ARG A 371 3.85 9.39 39.46
CA ARG A 371 5.24 9.84 39.58
C ARG A 371 6.21 8.95 38.77
N ASN A 372 6.11 7.63 38.93
CA ASN A 372 6.97 6.68 38.19
C ASN A 372 6.72 6.73 36.68
N PHE A 373 5.45 6.94 36.28
CA PHE A 373 5.08 7.10 34.89
C PHE A 373 5.72 8.35 34.27
N LEU A 374 5.63 9.52 34.92
CA LEU A 374 6.26 10.76 34.45
C LEU A 374 7.77 10.66 34.42
N ILE A 375 8.40 10.07 35.45
CA ILE A 375 9.84 9.87 35.46
C ILE A 375 10.26 8.95 34.31
N ALA A 376 9.49 7.90 34.00
CA ALA A 376 9.79 7.01 32.88
C ALA A 376 9.74 7.76 31.53
N ILE A 377 8.75 8.64 31.30
CA ILE A 377 8.68 9.47 30.09
C ILE A 377 9.94 10.33 29.96
N VAL A 378 10.27 11.07 31.01
CA VAL A 378 11.45 11.97 30.99
C VAL A 378 12.73 11.16 30.79
N THR A 379 12.91 10.05 31.52
CA THR A 379 14.11 9.22 31.43
C THR A 379 14.27 8.64 30.02
N LEU A 380 13.23 8.05 29.43
CA LEU A 380 13.30 7.53 28.07
C LEU A 380 13.51 8.63 27.04
N GLY A 381 12.88 9.79 27.21
CA GLY A 381 13.09 10.93 26.33
C GLY A 381 14.56 11.40 26.35
N VAL A 382 15.14 11.58 27.54
CA VAL A 382 16.56 11.95 27.69
C VAL A 382 17.49 10.90 27.13
N VAL A 383 17.24 9.61 27.42
CA VAL A 383 18.06 8.50 26.89
C VAL A 383 18.00 8.46 25.36
N ASN A 384 16.81 8.62 24.76
CA ASN A 384 16.66 8.66 23.30
C ASN A 384 17.42 9.84 22.67
N ILE A 385 17.36 11.03 23.27
CA ILE A 385 18.11 12.20 22.81
C ILE A 385 19.63 11.92 22.88
N LEU A 386 20.12 11.36 23.99
CA LEU A 386 21.53 11.03 24.15
C LEU A 386 22.00 9.98 23.13
N ILE A 387 21.23 8.91 22.92
CA ILE A 387 21.51 7.90 21.89
C ILE A 387 21.51 8.55 20.50
N GLY A 388 20.53 9.44 20.21
CA GLY A 388 20.45 10.16 18.93
C GLY A 388 21.68 11.05 18.68
N ILE A 389 22.15 11.79 19.69
CA ILE A 389 23.37 12.60 19.60
C ILE A 389 24.59 11.72 19.35
N LEU A 390 24.73 10.61 20.08
CA LEU A 390 25.84 9.66 19.88
C LEU A 390 25.80 9.05 18.47
N THR A 391 24.62 8.71 17.98
CA THR A 391 24.42 8.21 16.62
C THR A 391 24.87 9.22 15.58
N ALA A 392 24.53 10.50 15.75
CA ALA A 392 24.95 11.57 14.85
C ALA A 392 26.47 11.75 14.84
N ILE A 393 27.13 11.61 16.01
CA ILE A 393 28.61 11.70 16.15
C ILE A 393 29.28 10.50 15.45
N ILE A 394 28.73 9.29 15.61
CA ILE A 394 29.30 8.04 15.05
C ILE A 394 28.95 7.92 13.56
N SER A 395 27.97 8.68 13.05
CA SER A 395 27.48 8.66 11.67
C SER A 395 27.00 7.27 11.22
N SER A 396 26.39 6.51 12.14
CA SER A 396 25.91 5.16 11.89
C SER A 396 24.47 4.97 12.42
N GLU A 397 23.52 4.82 11.52
CA GLU A 397 22.11 4.57 11.88
C GLU A 397 21.94 3.26 12.69
N TYR A 398 22.79 2.27 12.43
CA TYR A 398 22.77 0.99 13.14
C TYR A 398 23.14 1.10 14.61
N PHE A 399 23.97 2.07 14.96
CA PHE A 399 24.32 2.34 16.35
C PHE A 399 23.07 2.69 17.17
N TYR A 400 22.16 3.47 16.62
CA TYR A 400 20.91 3.82 17.28
C TYR A 400 20.05 2.56 17.56
N LEU A 401 19.86 1.71 16.56
CA LEU A 401 19.08 0.49 16.70
C LEU A 401 19.72 -0.49 17.69
N ALA A 402 21.04 -0.67 17.62
CA ALA A 402 21.78 -1.54 18.53
C ALA A 402 21.72 -1.02 19.98
N ALA A 403 21.85 0.27 20.19
CA ALA A 403 21.75 0.89 21.51
C ALA A 403 20.34 0.75 22.11
N LEU A 404 19.29 0.93 21.30
CA LEU A 404 17.91 0.69 21.74
C LEU A 404 17.65 -0.77 22.07
N LEU A 405 18.17 -1.71 21.28
CA LEU A 405 18.06 -3.14 21.55
C LEU A 405 18.76 -3.50 22.86
N LEU A 406 19.99 -3.03 23.06
CA LEU A 406 20.76 -3.23 24.29
C LEU A 406 20.03 -2.65 25.51
N LEU A 407 19.49 -1.43 25.39
CA LEU A 407 18.66 -0.81 26.43
C LEU A 407 17.46 -1.67 26.77
N THR A 408 16.73 -2.17 25.76
CA THR A 408 15.56 -3.01 25.94
C THR A 408 15.92 -4.32 26.68
N ILE A 409 17.01 -4.96 26.29
CA ILE A 409 17.51 -6.18 26.95
C ILE A 409 17.90 -5.91 28.40
N ILE A 410 18.65 -4.84 28.67
CA ILE A 410 19.06 -4.45 30.03
C ILE A 410 17.85 -4.21 30.91
N LEU A 411 16.86 -3.44 30.44
CA LEU A 411 15.64 -3.15 31.18
C LEU A 411 14.83 -4.42 31.46
N PHE A 412 14.75 -5.33 30.48
CA PHE A 412 14.04 -6.59 30.60
C PHE A 412 14.72 -7.53 31.62
N VAL A 413 16.04 -7.70 31.53
CA VAL A 413 16.82 -8.51 32.47
C VAL A 413 16.71 -7.95 33.89
N TYR A 414 16.87 -6.62 34.03
CA TYR A 414 16.70 -5.96 35.33
C TYR A 414 15.30 -6.20 35.92
N LEU A 415 14.26 -6.07 35.12
CA LEU A 415 12.88 -6.31 35.55
C LEU A 415 12.66 -7.77 36.00
N ILE A 416 13.20 -8.74 35.29
CA ILE A 416 13.15 -10.17 35.69
C ILE A 416 13.84 -10.40 37.03
N LEU A 417 15.04 -9.83 37.22
CA LEU A 417 15.79 -9.95 38.47
C LEU A 417 15.03 -9.32 39.66
N VAL A 418 14.40 -8.17 39.45
CA VAL A 418 13.59 -7.51 40.47
C VAL A 418 12.34 -8.34 40.79
N ILE A 419 11.67 -8.90 39.78
CA ILE A 419 10.53 -9.82 39.96
C ILE A 419 10.95 -11.03 40.80
N HIS A 420 12.09 -11.63 40.49
CA HIS A 420 12.56 -12.80 41.20
C HIS A 420 12.89 -12.51 42.67
N ARG A 421 13.55 -11.40 42.94
CA ARG A 421 13.97 -10.99 44.30
C ARG A 421 12.85 -10.43 45.16
N LYS A 422 11.65 -10.21 44.62
CA LYS A 422 10.49 -9.58 45.29
C LYS A 422 10.81 -8.24 45.99
N LYS A 423 11.89 -7.58 45.57
CA LYS A 423 12.35 -6.28 46.08
C LYS A 423 12.21 -5.22 44.98
N GLY A 424 11.80 -4.06 45.35
CA GLY A 424 11.87 -2.89 44.46
C GLY A 424 10.59 -2.06 44.46
N LYS A 425 10.67 -0.89 45.09
CA LYS A 425 9.68 0.18 44.95
C LYS A 425 10.37 1.30 44.15
N GLY A 426 9.62 2.10 43.43
CA GLY A 426 10.13 3.24 42.69
C GLY A 426 10.81 2.87 41.35
N ILE A 427 12.10 2.55 41.36
CA ILE A 427 12.86 2.24 40.14
C ILE A 427 12.22 1.09 39.32
N SER A 428 11.64 0.09 39.97
CA SER A 428 10.97 -1.01 39.31
C SER A 428 9.70 -0.57 38.57
N GLY A 429 8.99 0.43 39.05
CA GLY A 429 7.84 1.01 38.34
C GLY A 429 8.27 1.79 37.09
N ILE A 430 9.38 2.52 37.18
CA ILE A 430 9.97 3.23 36.02
C ILE A 430 10.41 2.22 34.95
N THR A 431 11.15 1.19 35.37
CA THR A 431 11.62 0.13 34.47
C THR A 431 10.48 -0.64 33.82
N LEU A 432 9.40 -0.94 34.57
CA LEU A 432 8.21 -1.60 34.03
C LEU A 432 7.57 -0.78 32.92
N ASN A 433 7.39 0.54 33.12
CA ASN A 433 6.87 1.44 32.11
C ASN A 433 7.75 1.42 30.85
N ALA A 434 9.05 1.61 31.02
CA ALA A 434 10.01 1.62 29.93
C ALA A 434 10.03 0.29 29.15
N THR A 435 10.01 -0.85 29.84
CA THR A 435 9.99 -2.17 29.19
C THR A 435 8.71 -2.40 28.41
N ILE A 436 7.53 -2.03 28.98
CA ILE A 436 6.25 -2.19 28.30
C ILE A 436 6.19 -1.32 27.03
N TRP A 437 6.70 -0.09 27.08
CA TRP A 437 6.66 0.83 25.92
C TRP A 437 7.62 0.44 24.82
N LEU A 438 8.69 -0.28 25.13
CA LEU A 438 9.65 -0.76 24.13
C LEU A 438 9.25 -2.10 23.49
N LEU A 439 8.24 -2.80 24.02
CA LEU A 439 7.79 -4.08 23.45
C LEU A 439 7.41 -4.01 21.95
N PRO A 440 6.66 -2.99 21.48
CA PRO A 440 6.30 -2.92 20.06
C PRO A 440 7.51 -2.78 19.13
N SER A 441 8.53 -2.07 19.56
CA SER A 441 9.74 -1.82 18.76
C SER A 441 10.74 -2.97 18.78
N PHE A 442 10.61 -3.93 19.70
CA PHE A 442 11.59 -5.01 19.87
C PHE A 442 11.77 -5.86 18.61
N GLY A 443 10.69 -6.41 18.05
CA GLY A 443 10.75 -7.22 16.83
C GLY A 443 11.26 -6.46 15.62
N PRO A 444 10.69 -5.27 15.29
CA PRO A 444 11.20 -4.42 14.22
C PRO A 444 12.69 -4.08 14.34
N ILE A 445 13.18 -3.75 15.54
CA ILE A 445 14.61 -3.46 15.76
C ILE A 445 15.47 -4.70 15.51
N VAL A 446 15.07 -5.87 16.05
CA VAL A 446 15.80 -7.14 15.82
C VAL A 446 15.84 -7.47 14.33
N TYR A 447 14.70 -7.34 13.65
CA TYR A 447 14.62 -7.56 12.20
C TYR A 447 15.55 -6.64 11.42
N ALA A 448 15.53 -5.32 11.70
CA ALA A 448 16.36 -4.35 11.02
C ALA A 448 17.87 -4.64 11.23
N ILE A 449 18.29 -4.98 12.45
CA ILE A 449 19.68 -5.34 12.76
C ILE A 449 20.08 -6.61 12.02
N VAL A 450 19.26 -7.67 12.05
CA VAL A 450 19.57 -8.94 11.37
C VAL A 450 19.67 -8.75 9.86
N LEU A 451 18.73 -8.00 9.26
CA LEU A 451 18.76 -7.70 7.84
C LEU A 451 20.03 -6.96 7.44
N GLU A 452 20.44 -5.99 8.24
CA GLU A 452 21.61 -5.19 7.92
C GLU A 452 22.93 -5.95 8.13
N LEU A 453 23.01 -6.76 9.18
CA LEU A 453 24.15 -7.66 9.36
C LEU A 453 24.28 -8.64 8.19
N ALA A 454 23.12 -9.17 7.69
CA ALA A 454 23.12 -10.03 6.51
C ALA A 454 23.63 -9.30 5.26
N LYS A 455 23.24 -8.06 5.04
CA LYS A 455 23.68 -7.25 3.91
C LYS A 455 25.18 -6.90 4.01
N SER A 456 25.67 -6.49 5.18
CA SER A 456 27.06 -6.13 5.37
C SER A 456 28.01 -7.34 5.24
N THR A 457 27.61 -8.51 5.71
CA THR A 457 28.43 -9.74 5.63
C THR A 457 28.49 -10.33 4.22
N THR A 458 27.55 -9.99 3.33
CA THR A 458 27.46 -10.56 1.97
C THR A 458 27.91 -9.59 0.88
N ASN A 459 28.46 -8.43 1.23
CA ASN A 459 28.81 -7.34 0.29
C ASN A 459 27.63 -6.97 -0.64
N TYR A 460 26.40 -7.06 -0.11
CA TYR A 460 25.16 -6.88 -0.85
C TYR A 460 25.11 -5.56 -1.63
N TYR A 461 25.60 -4.48 -1.05
CA TYR A 461 25.59 -3.15 -1.68
C TYR A 461 26.54 -3.09 -2.88
N GLU A 462 27.77 -3.63 -2.76
CA GLU A 462 28.75 -3.67 -3.85
C GLU A 462 28.23 -4.51 -5.04
N ILE A 463 27.53 -5.62 -4.75
CA ILE A 463 27.06 -6.54 -5.78
C ILE A 463 25.82 -5.99 -6.48
N ILE A 464 24.93 -5.27 -5.80
CA ILE A 464 23.77 -4.63 -6.42
C ILE A 464 24.17 -3.44 -7.29
N ASP A 465 25.16 -2.65 -6.89
CA ASP A 465 25.69 -1.54 -7.68
C ASP A 465 26.26 -2.02 -9.04
N ILE A 466 26.70 -3.28 -9.10
CA ILE A 466 27.17 -3.91 -10.35
C ILE A 466 26.00 -4.49 -11.20
N GLY A 467 24.74 -4.33 -10.76
CA GLY A 467 23.54 -4.76 -11.50
C GLY A 467 23.21 -6.25 -11.36
N LEU A 468 23.82 -6.97 -10.41
CA LEU A 468 23.52 -8.37 -10.16
C LEU A 468 22.23 -8.55 -9.34
N ARG A 469 21.40 -9.51 -9.74
CA ARG A 469 20.08 -9.78 -9.19
C ARG A 469 20.09 -10.24 -7.72
N ASN A 470 19.01 -9.94 -7.00
CA ASN A 470 18.76 -10.35 -5.60
C ASN A 470 18.82 -11.88 -5.35
N ASP A 471 18.65 -12.69 -6.38
CA ASP A 471 18.59 -14.18 -6.30
C ASP A 471 19.87 -14.82 -5.73
N LYS A 472 20.97 -14.08 -5.71
CA LYS A 472 22.25 -14.54 -5.10
C LYS A 472 22.25 -14.49 -3.57
N PHE A 473 21.23 -13.91 -2.95
CA PHE A 473 21.17 -13.71 -1.50
C PHE A 473 19.91 -14.34 -0.90
N PRO A 474 19.80 -15.67 -0.83
CA PRO A 474 18.57 -16.35 -0.43
C PRO A 474 18.11 -15.98 0.98
N PHE A 475 19.03 -15.71 1.92
CA PHE A 475 18.66 -15.30 3.27
C PHE A 475 18.11 -13.86 3.32
N ILE A 476 18.67 -12.94 2.56
CA ILE A 476 18.17 -11.55 2.47
C ILE A 476 16.80 -11.54 1.77
N SER A 477 16.64 -12.33 0.69
CA SER A 477 15.35 -12.49 0.02
C SER A 477 14.32 -13.05 0.99
N PHE A 478 14.63 -14.13 1.70
CA PHE A 478 13.77 -14.69 2.74
C PHE A 478 13.34 -13.64 3.78
N LEU A 479 14.28 -12.84 4.32
CA LEU A 479 13.94 -11.81 5.30
C LEU A 479 13.00 -10.74 4.72
N LYS A 480 13.20 -10.35 3.46
CA LYS A 480 12.35 -9.37 2.77
C LYS A 480 10.96 -9.95 2.47
N ASP A 481 10.90 -11.17 1.95
CA ASP A 481 9.67 -11.83 1.55
C ASP A 481 8.75 -12.12 2.74
N TYR A 482 9.34 -12.45 3.91
CA TYR A 482 8.62 -12.75 5.15
C TYR A 482 8.62 -11.61 6.18
N ALA A 483 8.88 -10.36 5.76
CA ALA A 483 8.94 -9.21 6.67
C ALA A 483 7.61 -9.00 7.42
N TYR A 484 6.47 -9.17 6.75
CA TYR A 484 5.14 -9.01 7.36
C TYR A 484 4.85 -10.10 8.38
N GLU A 485 5.16 -11.33 8.07
CA GLU A 485 4.99 -12.47 8.97
C GLU A 485 5.82 -12.28 10.25
N LEU A 486 7.03 -11.79 10.13
CA LEU A 486 7.90 -11.48 11.27
C LEU A 486 7.30 -10.35 12.14
N LEU A 487 6.69 -9.33 11.53
CA LEU A 487 5.96 -8.29 12.27
C LEU A 487 4.72 -8.85 12.98
N TRP A 488 3.96 -9.77 12.36
CA TRP A 488 2.86 -10.46 13.01
C TRP A 488 3.32 -11.34 14.17
N PHE A 489 4.46 -12.02 14.04
CA PHE A 489 5.07 -12.75 15.16
C PHE A 489 5.42 -11.82 16.33
N ASN A 490 5.90 -10.61 16.06
CA ASN A 490 6.13 -9.61 17.12
C ASN A 490 4.82 -9.20 17.80
N VAL A 491 3.72 -9.05 17.08
CA VAL A 491 2.39 -8.78 17.67
C VAL A 491 2.03 -9.92 18.62
N LEU A 492 2.15 -11.19 18.19
CA LEU A 492 1.91 -12.35 19.04
C LEU A 492 2.82 -12.35 20.29
N PHE A 493 4.10 -12.03 20.11
CA PHE A 493 5.06 -11.89 21.21
C PHE A 493 4.61 -10.84 22.22
N ILE A 494 4.13 -9.66 21.77
CA ILE A 494 3.59 -8.63 22.66
C ILE A 494 2.42 -9.17 23.48
N PHE A 495 1.48 -9.91 22.87
CA PHE A 495 0.35 -10.50 23.59
C PHE A 495 0.80 -11.49 24.66
N LEU A 496 1.76 -12.36 24.36
CA LEU A 496 2.32 -13.31 25.32
C LEU A 496 3.05 -12.59 26.46
N MET A 497 3.83 -11.56 26.15
CA MET A 497 4.53 -10.75 27.14
C MET A 497 3.55 -9.98 28.05
N MET A 498 2.49 -9.44 27.49
CA MET A 498 1.45 -8.75 28.27
C MET A 498 0.68 -9.71 29.17
N LEU A 499 0.45 -10.94 28.72
CA LEU A 499 -0.11 -11.99 29.58
C LEU A 499 0.83 -12.31 30.76
N PHE A 500 2.13 -12.42 30.51
CA PHE A 500 3.14 -12.63 31.53
C PHE A 500 3.21 -11.46 32.52
N PHE A 501 3.35 -10.22 32.03
CA PHE A 501 3.43 -9.03 32.88
C PHE A 501 2.17 -8.85 33.71
N SER A 502 0.99 -9.01 33.12
CA SER A 502 -0.28 -8.88 33.84
C SER A 502 -0.37 -9.81 35.06
N ARG A 503 0.10 -11.05 34.92
CA ARG A 503 0.17 -12.02 36.03
C ARG A 503 1.20 -11.60 37.09
N LYS A 504 2.37 -11.15 36.67
CA LYS A 504 3.45 -10.76 37.58
C LYS A 504 3.16 -9.47 38.32
N ILE A 505 2.62 -8.44 37.64
CA ILE A 505 2.19 -7.20 38.26
C ILE A 505 1.16 -7.47 39.37
N LYS A 506 0.21 -8.38 39.13
CA LYS A 506 -0.76 -8.76 40.15
C LYS A 506 -0.12 -9.38 41.39
N GLN A 507 0.93 -10.21 41.20
CA GLN A 507 1.67 -10.82 42.31
C GLN A 507 2.51 -9.80 43.07
N TRP A 508 2.81 -8.70 42.46
CA TRP A 508 3.63 -7.62 42.94
C TRP A 508 2.79 -6.53 43.65
N ARG A 509 2.00 -6.92 44.63
CA ARG A 509 1.20 -5.99 45.40
C ARG A 509 2.03 -4.76 45.80
N GLY A 510 1.59 -3.56 45.45
CA GLY A 510 2.18 -2.31 45.91
C GLY A 510 3.05 -1.57 44.86
N ILE A 511 3.17 -2.01 43.60
CA ILE A 511 3.80 -1.17 42.57
C ILE A 511 2.94 0.09 42.30
N ALA A 512 1.63 -0.03 42.42
CA ALA A 512 0.67 1.07 42.17
C ALA A 512 0.44 2.02 43.35
N GLU A 513 0.92 1.70 44.55
CA GLU A 513 0.53 2.38 45.78
C GLU A 513 1.51 3.45 46.30
N ASN A 514 2.56 3.82 45.54
CA ASN A 514 3.53 4.84 45.96
C ASN A 514 3.72 5.93 44.92
#